data_30ddea17b5a4583db676c9da1b34f108
#
_entry.id   30ddea17b5a4583db676c9da1b34f108
#
_cell.length_a   1.000
_cell.length_b   1.000
_cell.length_c   1.000
_cell.angle_alpha   90.00
_cell.angle_beta   90.00
_cell.angle_gamma   90.00
#
_symmetry.space_group_name_H-M   'P 1'
#
loop_
_entity.id
_entity.type
_entity.pdbx_description
1 polymer ?
#
loop_
_entity_poly.entity_id
_entity_poly.type
_entity_poly.pdbx_seq_one_letter_code
_entity_poly.pdbx_strand_id
1 'polypeptide(L)'
;MGPDPPPATLLSSRRAFIKDKNEVAKRFMHAIFDANEAYTKDPEKMRPLIAEWSGQDEKIVAAAQERMNPTTRLTQAQAQKWWDFIGTAMVERGELSPKLKPFPDVFDLSLQPQTA
;
A
#
# COMPACT_ATOMS: atom_id res chain seq x y z
N MET A 1 -8.18 -15.73 -14.82
CA MET A 1 -7.34 -14.63 -14.33
C MET A 1 -7.70 -14.32 -12.90
N GLY A 2 -6.72 -13.99 -12.07
CA GLY A 2 -6.93 -13.57 -10.70
C GLY A 2 -7.66 -12.21 -10.58
N PRO A 3 -7.86 -11.74 -9.35
CA PRO A 3 -8.41 -10.41 -9.10
C PRO A 3 -7.50 -9.31 -9.68
N ASP A 4 -7.94 -8.06 -9.59
CA ASP A 4 -7.12 -6.89 -9.94
C ASP A 4 -5.71 -7.05 -9.38
N PRO A 5 -4.68 -6.59 -10.12
CA PRO A 5 -3.30 -6.80 -9.68
C PRO A 5 -3.11 -6.34 -8.24
N PRO A 6 -2.45 -7.16 -7.40
CA PRO A 6 -2.19 -6.79 -6.02
C PRO A 6 -1.24 -5.58 -5.96
N PRO A 7 -1.26 -4.83 -4.87
CA PRO A 7 -0.29 -3.77 -4.67
C PRO A 7 1.13 -4.35 -4.65
N ALA A 8 2.06 -3.64 -5.24
CA ALA A 8 3.47 -4.02 -5.22
C ALA A 8 4.04 -4.01 -3.80
N THR A 9 3.52 -3.14 -2.96
CA THR A 9 3.94 -2.97 -1.57
C THR A 9 2.75 -2.75 -0.66
N LEU A 10 2.88 -3.17 0.58
CA LEU A 10 1.93 -2.92 1.65
C LEU A 10 2.68 -2.31 2.83
N LEU A 11 2.03 -1.40 3.53
CA LEU A 11 2.50 -0.93 4.82
C LEU A 11 2.08 -1.91 5.90
N SER A 12 3.03 -2.32 6.72
CA SER A 12 2.77 -3.21 7.84
C SER A 12 3.20 -2.57 9.15
N SER A 13 2.50 -2.90 10.20
CA SER A 13 2.77 -2.40 11.54
C SER A 13 2.46 -3.46 12.59
N ARG A 14 3.03 -3.29 13.77
CA ARG A 14 2.64 -4.08 14.94
C ARG A 14 1.24 -3.65 15.39
N ARG A 15 0.43 -4.62 15.74
CA ARG A 15 -0.92 -4.38 16.29
C ARG A 15 -0.88 -3.48 17.54
N ALA A 16 0.09 -3.71 18.42
CA ALA A 16 0.28 -2.89 19.63
C ALA A 16 0.54 -1.42 19.28
N PHE A 17 1.33 -1.12 18.26
CA PHE A 17 1.57 0.26 17.82
C PHE A 17 0.28 0.93 17.33
N ILE A 18 -0.51 0.26 16.51
CA ILE A 18 -1.78 0.79 16.02
C ILE A 18 -2.75 1.04 17.17
N LYS A 19 -2.80 0.15 18.17
CA LYS A 19 -3.64 0.29 19.34
C LYS A 19 -3.19 1.44 20.24
N ASP A 20 -1.91 1.49 20.59
CA ASP A 20 -1.38 2.40 21.60
C ASP A 20 -1.03 3.79 21.06
N LYS A 21 -0.73 3.87 19.76
CA LYS A 21 -0.34 5.09 19.04
C LYS A 21 -1.24 5.35 17.84
N ASN A 22 -2.54 5.13 18.00
CA ASN A 22 -3.51 5.21 16.91
C ASN A 22 -3.49 6.55 16.18
N GLU A 23 -3.40 7.68 16.91
CA GLU A 23 -3.34 9.00 16.30
C GLU A 23 -2.05 9.24 15.51
N VAL A 24 -0.94 8.68 15.97
CA VAL A 24 0.35 8.73 15.22
C VAL A 24 0.23 7.91 13.93
N ALA A 25 -0.34 6.72 14.02
CA ALA A 25 -0.57 5.85 12.85
C ALA A 25 -1.47 6.53 11.82
N LYS A 26 -2.54 7.18 12.26
CA LYS A 26 -3.45 7.95 11.39
C LYS A 26 -2.72 9.10 10.70
N ARG A 27 -1.95 9.89 11.44
CA ARG A 27 -1.16 11.00 10.87
C ARG A 27 -0.16 10.53 9.83
N PHE A 28 0.49 9.41 10.11
CA PHE A 28 1.41 8.79 9.15
C PHE A 28 0.68 8.38 7.86
N MET A 29 -0.47 7.72 7.99
CA MET A 29 -1.27 7.33 6.82
C MET A 29 -1.77 8.55 6.04
N HIS A 30 -2.21 9.61 6.71
CA HIS A 30 -2.58 10.86 6.04
C HIS A 30 -1.42 11.44 5.23
N ALA A 31 -0.22 11.48 5.81
CA ALA A 31 0.97 11.96 5.09
C ALA A 31 1.27 11.14 3.84
N ILE A 32 1.13 9.81 3.90
CA ILE A 32 1.29 8.92 2.74
C ILE A 32 0.24 9.24 1.66
N PHE A 33 -1.02 9.43 2.06
CA PHE A 33 -2.09 9.78 1.12
C PHE A 33 -1.87 11.15 0.48
N ASP A 34 -1.47 12.16 1.26
CA ASP A 34 -1.17 13.50 0.76
C ASP A 34 0.00 13.48 -0.24
N ALA A 35 1.06 12.74 0.08
CA ALA A 35 2.21 12.59 -0.81
C ALA A 35 1.81 11.91 -2.13
N ASN A 36 0.96 10.89 -2.06
CA ASN A 36 0.49 10.19 -3.23
C ASN A 36 -0.47 11.03 -4.07
N GLU A 37 -1.30 11.82 -3.45
CA GLU A 37 -2.15 12.79 -4.15
C GLU A 37 -1.30 13.84 -4.88
N ALA A 38 -0.30 14.40 -4.23
CA ALA A 38 0.64 15.34 -4.84
C ALA A 38 1.37 14.71 -6.04
N TYR A 39 1.81 13.47 -5.89
CA TYR A 39 2.45 12.72 -6.96
C TYR A 39 1.50 12.49 -8.15
N THR A 40 0.28 12.05 -7.89
CA THR A 40 -0.71 11.77 -8.93
C THR A 40 -1.14 13.04 -9.67
N LYS A 41 -1.22 14.15 -8.94
CA LYS A 41 -1.64 15.44 -9.49
C LYS A 41 -0.59 16.06 -10.42
N ASP A 42 0.67 15.95 -10.07
CA ASP A 42 1.78 16.50 -10.86
C ASP A 42 3.04 15.65 -10.70
N PRO A 43 3.11 14.52 -11.43
CA PRO A 43 4.26 13.61 -11.35
C PRO A 43 5.57 14.26 -11.82
N GLU A 44 5.52 15.20 -12.76
CA GLU A 44 6.71 15.88 -13.26
C GLU A 44 7.35 16.76 -12.18
N LYS A 45 6.53 17.46 -11.41
CA LYS A 45 7.01 18.27 -10.29
C LYS A 45 7.64 17.43 -9.18
N MET A 46 7.14 16.23 -8.97
CA MET A 46 7.67 15.31 -7.96
C MET A 46 8.96 14.60 -8.39
N ARG A 47 9.24 14.55 -9.69
CA ARG A 47 10.37 13.81 -10.27
C ARG A 47 11.73 14.20 -9.68
N PRO A 48 12.13 15.50 -9.63
CA PRO A 48 13.42 15.88 -9.06
C PRO A 48 13.55 15.54 -7.57
N LEU A 49 12.47 15.61 -6.81
CA LEU A 49 12.46 15.23 -5.39
C LEU A 49 12.70 13.72 -5.22
N ILE A 50 12.07 12.92 -6.06
CA ILE A 50 12.26 11.46 -6.05
C ILE A 50 13.68 11.11 -6.49
N ALA A 51 14.21 11.77 -7.52
CA ALA A 51 15.56 11.58 -7.99
C ALA A 51 16.60 11.90 -6.90
N GLU A 52 16.45 13.02 -6.23
CA GLU A 52 17.31 13.43 -5.11
C GLU A 52 17.25 12.40 -3.97
N TRP A 53 16.05 12.05 -3.54
CA TRP A 53 15.86 11.09 -2.43
C TRP A 53 16.38 9.70 -2.75
N SER A 54 16.14 9.20 -3.96
CA SER A 54 16.53 7.85 -4.36
C SER A 54 17.98 7.74 -4.86
N GLY A 55 18.63 8.88 -5.13
CA GLY A 55 19.96 8.90 -5.76
C GLY A 55 19.96 8.44 -7.21
N GLN A 56 18.79 8.42 -7.88
CA GLN A 56 18.65 8.00 -9.26
C GLN A 56 18.63 9.21 -10.23
N ASP A 57 19.04 8.97 -11.47
CA ASP A 57 18.90 9.97 -12.53
C ASP A 57 17.42 10.24 -12.83
N GLU A 58 17.06 11.49 -13.11
CA GLU A 58 15.67 11.88 -13.40
C GLU A 58 15.07 11.12 -14.60
N LYS A 59 15.90 10.70 -15.57
CA LYS A 59 15.44 9.88 -16.71
C LYS A 59 15.00 8.50 -16.26
N ILE A 60 15.70 7.92 -15.28
CA ILE A 60 15.32 6.63 -14.69
C ILE A 60 14.02 6.77 -13.91
N VAL A 61 13.90 7.85 -13.13
CA VAL A 61 12.66 8.15 -12.40
C VAL A 61 11.50 8.35 -13.38
N ALA A 62 11.68 9.09 -14.46
CA ALA A 62 10.66 9.29 -15.48
C ALA A 62 10.18 7.96 -16.08
N ALA A 63 11.11 7.09 -16.47
CA ALA A 63 10.77 5.78 -17.02
C ALA A 63 10.03 4.88 -16.00
N ALA A 64 10.39 4.98 -14.72
CA ALA A 64 9.68 4.28 -13.65
C ALA A 64 8.26 4.84 -13.47
N GLN A 65 8.10 6.15 -13.49
CA GLN A 65 6.80 6.81 -13.35
C GLN A 65 5.79 6.39 -14.43
N GLU A 66 6.23 6.18 -15.66
CA GLU A 66 5.38 5.69 -16.76
C GLU A 66 4.77 4.31 -16.48
N ARG A 67 5.43 3.50 -15.66
CA ARG A 67 5.04 2.12 -15.34
C ARG A 67 4.36 2.00 -13.98
N MET A 68 4.43 3.03 -13.16
CA MET A 68 3.84 3.04 -11.82
C MET A 68 2.43 3.62 -11.87
N ASN A 69 1.51 2.91 -11.27
CA ASN A 69 0.17 3.42 -11.00
C ASN A 69 -0.04 3.43 -9.49
N PRO A 70 0.42 4.46 -8.79
CA PRO A 70 0.32 4.51 -7.35
C PRO A 70 -1.14 4.66 -6.92
N THR A 71 -1.66 3.62 -6.28
CA THR A 71 -2.94 3.67 -5.60
C THR A 71 -2.69 3.47 -4.11
N THR A 72 -3.22 4.35 -3.30
CA THR A 72 -3.06 4.27 -1.85
C THR A 72 -4.29 3.72 -1.15
N ARG A 73 -5.46 4.03 -1.70
CA ARG A 73 -6.71 3.62 -1.09
C ARG A 73 -7.07 2.20 -1.49
N LEU A 74 -7.30 1.37 -0.47
CA LEU A 74 -7.86 0.04 -0.62
C LEU A 74 -9.32 0.02 -0.18
N THR A 75 -10.16 -0.60 -0.98
CA THR A 75 -11.49 -0.98 -0.53
C THR A 75 -11.42 -2.32 0.21
N GLN A 76 -12.35 -2.54 1.12
CA GLN A 76 -12.45 -3.82 1.80
C GLN A 76 -12.59 -4.99 0.82
N ALA A 77 -13.38 -4.81 -0.23
CA ALA A 77 -13.60 -5.83 -1.24
C ALA A 77 -12.31 -6.21 -2.00
N GLN A 78 -11.49 -5.21 -2.38
CA GLN A 78 -10.21 -5.46 -3.04
C GLN A 78 -9.24 -6.19 -2.11
N ALA A 79 -9.08 -5.70 -0.89
CA ALA A 79 -8.17 -6.29 0.08
C ALA A 79 -8.59 -7.73 0.45
N GLN A 80 -9.89 -8.00 0.58
CA GLN A 80 -10.42 -9.34 0.82
C GLN A 80 -10.10 -10.29 -0.34
N LYS A 81 -10.33 -9.87 -1.57
CA LYS A 81 -10.01 -10.67 -2.76
C LYS A 81 -8.52 -11.04 -2.82
N TRP A 82 -7.64 -10.07 -2.54
CA TRP A 82 -6.21 -10.36 -2.53
C TRP A 82 -5.81 -11.32 -1.42
N TRP A 83 -6.38 -11.14 -0.24
CA TRP A 83 -6.10 -12.02 0.88
C TRP A 83 -6.54 -13.45 0.60
N ASP A 84 -7.72 -13.63 0.05
CA ASP A 84 -8.24 -14.94 -0.30
C ASP A 84 -7.41 -15.61 -1.41
N PHE A 85 -7.06 -14.86 -2.44
CA PHE A 85 -6.31 -15.38 -3.58
C PHE A 85 -4.84 -15.67 -3.24
N ILE A 86 -4.13 -14.67 -2.75
CA ILE A 86 -2.69 -14.78 -2.47
C ILE A 86 -2.45 -15.65 -1.24
N GLY A 87 -3.24 -15.45 -0.19
CA GLY A 87 -3.13 -16.22 1.04
C GLY A 87 -3.37 -17.71 0.81
N THR A 88 -4.36 -18.07 0.03
CA THR A 88 -4.62 -19.47 -0.34
C THR A 88 -3.44 -20.07 -1.10
N ALA A 89 -2.93 -19.35 -2.11
CA ALA A 89 -1.76 -19.81 -2.86
C ALA A 89 -0.51 -19.99 -1.97
N MET A 90 -0.29 -19.13 -1.00
CA MET A 90 0.83 -19.25 -0.08
C MET A 90 0.66 -20.39 0.91
N VAL A 91 -0.57 -20.67 1.34
CA VAL A 91 -0.87 -21.87 2.16
C VAL A 91 -0.60 -23.14 1.37
N GLU A 92 -1.06 -23.21 0.12
CA GLU A 92 -0.86 -24.35 -0.76
C GLU A 92 0.63 -24.64 -1.02
N ARG A 93 1.46 -23.59 -1.07
CA ARG A 93 2.92 -23.71 -1.22
C ARG A 93 3.67 -23.95 0.09
N GLY A 94 2.97 -24.00 1.21
CA GLY A 94 3.57 -24.19 2.52
C GLY A 94 4.32 -22.96 3.07
N GLU A 95 4.10 -21.80 2.47
CA GLU A 95 4.73 -20.54 2.90
C GLU A 95 3.98 -19.88 4.07
N LEU A 96 2.72 -20.22 4.25
CA LEU A 96 1.89 -19.81 5.39
C LEU A 96 1.32 -21.01 6.13
N SER A 97 0.91 -20.77 7.37
CA SER A 97 0.20 -21.75 8.18
C SER A 97 -1.01 -22.33 7.44
N PRO A 98 -1.31 -23.63 7.58
CA PRO A 98 -2.50 -24.27 6.99
C PRO A 98 -3.83 -23.57 7.33
N LYS A 99 -3.86 -22.82 8.41
CA LYS A 99 -5.00 -21.98 8.78
C LYS A 99 -4.72 -20.53 8.43
N LEU A 100 -5.28 -20.10 7.31
CA LEU A 100 -5.23 -18.69 6.95
C LEU A 100 -5.99 -17.87 7.99
N LYS A 101 -5.35 -16.82 8.51
CA LYS A 101 -6.04 -15.92 9.44
C LYS A 101 -7.17 -15.17 8.71
N PRO A 102 -8.30 -14.93 9.39
CA PRO A 102 -9.38 -14.13 8.82
C PRO A 102 -8.87 -12.75 8.39
N PHE A 103 -9.44 -12.23 7.33
CA PHE A 103 -9.10 -10.91 6.81
C PHE A 103 -9.09 -9.79 7.87
N PRO A 104 -10.09 -9.67 8.77
CA PRO A 104 -10.10 -8.60 9.77
C PRO A 104 -8.94 -8.64 10.76
N ASP A 105 -8.30 -9.80 10.93
CA ASP A 105 -7.15 -9.94 11.82
C ASP A 105 -5.84 -9.48 11.21
N VAL A 106 -5.80 -9.29 9.89
CA VAL A 106 -4.59 -9.01 9.12
C VAL A 106 -4.60 -7.60 8.53
N PHE A 107 -5.75 -7.11 8.10
CA PHE A 107 -5.90 -5.80 7.47
C PHE A 107 -6.66 -4.83 8.37
N ASP A 108 -6.13 -3.62 8.48
CA ASP A 108 -6.80 -2.50 9.15
C ASP A 108 -6.92 -1.35 8.16
N LEU A 109 -8.12 -1.14 7.63
CA LEU A 109 -8.42 -0.07 6.68
C LEU A 109 -8.95 1.19 7.38
N SER A 110 -9.15 1.15 8.69
CA SER A 110 -9.70 2.27 9.47
C SER A 110 -8.75 3.46 9.57
N LEU A 111 -7.45 3.23 9.34
CA LEU A 111 -6.42 4.28 9.37
C LEU A 111 -6.37 5.11 8.09
N GLN A 112 -7.04 4.69 7.03
CA GLN A 112 -7.12 5.46 5.80
C GLN A 112 -7.93 6.74 6.02
N PRO A 113 -7.52 7.89 5.43
CA PRO A 113 -8.31 9.11 5.49
C PRO A 113 -9.73 8.90 4.98
N GLN A 114 -10.69 9.55 5.58
CA GLN A 114 -12.06 9.56 5.09
C GLN A 114 -12.10 10.19 3.70
N THR A 115 -12.95 9.65 2.84
CA THR A 115 -13.24 10.30 1.56
C THR A 115 -14.00 11.60 1.82
N ALA A 116 -13.53 12.66 1.20
CA ALA A 116 -14.21 13.93 1.27
C ALA A 116 -15.62 13.85 0.63
#